data_5d6d703a7d8ff9cc747573b5aef39076
#
_entry.id   5d6d703a7d8ff9cc747573b5aef39076
#
_cell.length_a   1.000
_cell.length_b   1.000
_cell.length_c   1.000
_cell.angle_alpha   90.00
_cell.angle_beta   90.00
_cell.angle_gamma   90.00
#
_symmetry.space_group_name_H-M   'P 1'
#
loop_
_entity.id
_entity.type
_entity.pdbx_description
1 polymer ?
#
loop_
_entity_poly.entity_id
_entity_poly.type
_entity_poly.pdbx_seq_one_letter_code
_entity_poly.pdbx_strand_id
1 'polypeptide(L)' 'MTYTNEQLIAALVKEYEWLCHDDFDPEEDPTPEEYLDSIKDLSYDELVEETQTDDFFTLDLFMRAWT' A
#
# COMPACT_ATOMS: atom_id res chain seq x y z
N MET A 1 -9.37 15.35 3.30
CA MET A 1 -9.23 15.11 1.86
C MET A 1 -9.47 13.64 1.57
N THR A 2 -10.22 13.34 0.50
CA THR A 2 -10.51 11.96 0.15
C THR A 2 -9.62 11.50 -1.01
N TYR A 3 -9.29 10.21 -0.97
CA TYR A 3 -8.49 9.57 -2.02
C TYR A 3 -9.31 8.52 -2.73
N THR A 4 -8.92 8.16 -3.96
CA THR A 4 -9.57 7.08 -4.69
C THR A 4 -8.92 5.74 -4.34
N ASN A 5 -9.61 4.63 -4.63
CA ASN A 5 -9.03 3.31 -4.48
C ASN A 5 -7.74 3.19 -5.30
N GLU A 6 -7.73 3.75 -6.50
CA GLU A 6 -6.55 3.71 -7.37
C GLU A 6 -5.36 4.42 -6.73
N GLN A 7 -5.60 5.57 -6.09
CA GLN A 7 -4.54 6.30 -5.41
C GLN A 7 -3.97 5.50 -4.23
N LEU A 8 -4.85 4.89 -3.44
CA LEU A 8 -4.43 4.06 -2.31
C LEU A 8 -3.64 2.84 -2.78
N ILE A 9 -4.12 2.17 -3.82
CA ILE A 9 -3.44 1.01 -4.39
C ILE A 9 -2.05 1.41 -4.89
N ALA A 10 -1.94 2.51 -5.62
CA ALA A 10 -0.66 2.97 -6.13
C ALA A 10 0.34 3.26 -5.00
N ALA A 11 -0.13 3.91 -3.94
CA ALA A 11 0.72 4.22 -2.79
C ALA A 11 1.17 2.95 -2.05
N LEU A 12 0.26 2.01 -1.85
CA LEU A 12 0.56 0.73 -1.19
C LEU A 12 1.57 -0.09 -1.98
N VAL A 13 1.40 -0.16 -3.29
CA VAL A 13 2.34 -0.88 -4.16
C VAL A 13 3.71 -0.22 -4.12
N LYS A 14 3.76 1.09 -4.11
CA LYS A 14 5.01 1.83 -4.04
C LYS A 14 5.75 1.57 -2.73
N GLU A 15 5.03 1.55 -1.62
CA GLU A 15 5.60 1.19 -0.33
C GLU A 15 6.13 -0.24 -0.34
N TYR A 16 5.36 -1.16 -0.91
CA TYR A 16 5.75 -2.57 -0.98
C TYR A 16 7.02 -2.75 -1.83
N GLU A 17 7.10 -2.05 -2.96
CA GLU A 17 8.30 -2.07 -3.80
C GLU A 17 9.53 -1.59 -3.05
N TRP A 18 9.35 -0.54 -2.24
CA TRP A 18 10.43 -0.01 -1.42
C TRP A 18 10.91 -1.04 -0.39
N LEU A 19 9.97 -1.72 0.26
CA LEU A 19 10.30 -2.78 1.22
C LEU A 19 11.00 -3.95 0.54
N CYS A 20 10.56 -4.33 -0.65
CA CYS A 20 11.18 -5.41 -1.42
C CYS A 20 12.61 -5.07 -1.86
N HIS A 21 12.90 -3.80 -2.04
CA HIS A 21 14.24 -3.37 -2.46
C HIS A 21 15.30 -3.75 -1.42
N ASP A 22 14.95 -3.65 -0.13
CA ASP A 22 15.88 -3.91 0.96
C ASP A 22 15.89 -5.37 1.43
N ASP A 23 14.73 -6.02 1.45
CA ASP A 23 14.59 -7.34 2.08
C ASP A 23 13.51 -8.17 1.39
N PHE A 24 13.76 -8.53 0.14
CA PHE A 24 12.82 -9.31 -0.65
C PHE A 24 13.28 -10.77 -0.75
N ASP A 25 12.37 -11.69 -0.37
CA ASP A 25 12.58 -13.13 -0.51
C ASP A 25 11.60 -13.68 -1.56
N PRO A 26 12.07 -13.98 -2.78
CA PRO A 26 11.18 -14.43 -3.85
C PRO A 26 10.48 -15.77 -3.56
N GLU A 27 10.94 -16.53 -2.60
CA GLU A 27 10.30 -17.80 -2.22
C GLU A 27 9.18 -17.61 -1.20
N GLU A 28 9.31 -16.62 -0.31
CA GLU A 28 8.34 -16.39 0.76
C GLU A 28 7.45 -15.18 0.51
N ASP A 29 7.97 -14.15 -0.13
CA ASP A 29 7.23 -12.90 -0.32
C ASP A 29 6.67 -12.80 -1.74
N PRO A 30 5.43 -12.32 -1.90
CA PRO A 30 4.89 -12.08 -3.24
C PRO A 30 5.64 -10.94 -3.94
N THR A 31 5.65 -10.98 -5.26
CA THR A 31 6.20 -9.88 -6.04
C THR A 31 5.28 -8.64 -5.93
N PRO A 32 5.76 -7.42 -6.26
CA PRO A 32 4.89 -6.26 -6.30
C PRO A 32 3.65 -6.45 -7.18
N GLU A 33 3.77 -7.17 -8.28
CA GLU A 33 2.63 -7.48 -9.16
C GLU A 33 1.63 -8.39 -8.47
N GLU A 34 2.11 -9.40 -7.75
CA GLU A 34 1.25 -10.30 -6.97
C GLU A 34 0.56 -9.56 -5.82
N TYR A 35 1.28 -8.65 -5.17
CA TYR A 35 0.71 -7.83 -4.12
C TYR A 35 -0.39 -6.94 -4.68
N LEU A 36 -0.15 -6.30 -5.82
CA LEU A 36 -1.16 -5.49 -6.51
C LEU A 36 -2.42 -6.31 -6.78
N ASP A 37 -2.26 -7.54 -7.31
CA ASP A 37 -3.39 -8.42 -7.57
C ASP A 37 -4.17 -8.76 -6.31
N SER A 38 -3.50 -8.85 -5.17
CA SER A 38 -4.16 -9.17 -3.91
C SER A 38 -4.97 -8.01 -3.33
N ILE A 39 -4.61 -6.77 -3.65
CA ILE A 39 -5.27 -5.59 -3.07
C ILE A 39 -6.19 -4.85 -4.04
N LYS A 40 -6.09 -5.10 -5.33
CA LYS A 40 -6.84 -4.33 -6.34
C LYS A 40 -8.35 -4.46 -6.19
N ASP A 41 -8.84 -5.55 -5.62
CA ASP A 41 -10.25 -5.82 -5.43
C ASP A 41 -10.77 -5.45 -4.04
N LEU A 42 -9.90 -4.92 -3.17
CA LEU A 42 -10.29 -4.52 -1.82
C LEU A 42 -11.18 -3.27 -1.86
N SER A 43 -12.08 -3.17 -0.88
CA SER A 43 -12.89 -1.96 -0.71
C SER A 43 -12.01 -0.81 -0.20
N TYR A 44 -12.54 0.41 -0.27
CA TYR A 44 -11.83 1.59 0.23
C TYR A 44 -11.43 1.41 1.70
N ASP A 45 -12.36 0.94 2.53
CA ASP A 45 -12.09 0.74 3.95
C ASP A 45 -10.97 -0.27 4.17
N GLU A 46 -10.97 -1.35 3.41
CA GLU A 46 -9.93 -2.37 3.50
C GLU A 46 -8.57 -1.83 3.06
N LEU A 47 -8.55 -1.01 2.02
CA LEU A 47 -7.33 -0.37 1.55
C LEU A 47 -6.76 0.58 2.59
N VAL A 48 -7.62 1.35 3.26
CA VAL A 48 -7.19 2.23 4.35
C VAL A 48 -6.59 1.42 5.49
N GLU A 49 -7.17 0.28 5.82
CA GLU A 49 -6.60 -0.60 6.85
C GLU A 49 -5.21 -1.13 6.46
N GLU A 50 -5.01 -1.42 5.18
CA GLU A 50 -3.72 -1.87 4.68
C GLU A 50 -2.62 -0.81 4.85
N THR A 51 -2.97 0.48 4.84
CA THR A 51 -1.99 1.55 5.06
C THR A 51 -1.48 1.58 6.50
N GLN A 52 -2.17 0.93 7.43
CA GLN A 52 -1.84 0.91 8.86
C GLN A 52 -1.77 2.32 9.46
N THR A 53 -2.62 3.21 8.97
CA THR A 53 -2.69 4.57 9.48
C THR A 53 -3.58 4.64 10.73
N ASP A 54 -3.30 5.61 11.59
CA ASP A 54 -4.02 5.82 12.86
C ASP A 54 -4.11 7.32 13.16
N ASP A 55 -4.40 7.67 14.41
CA ASP A 55 -4.53 9.07 14.83
C ASP A 55 -3.20 9.83 14.78
N PHE A 56 -2.08 9.14 14.89
CA PHE A 56 -0.75 9.74 14.88
C PHE A 56 -0.12 9.73 13.49
N PHE A 57 -0.29 8.61 12.77
CA PHE A 57 0.16 8.51 11.39
C PHE A 57 -1.07 8.44 10.50
N THR A 58 -1.53 9.61 10.08
CA THR A 58 -2.78 9.74 9.33
C THR A 58 -2.63 9.31 7.88
N LEU A 59 -3.78 9.06 7.23
CA LEU A 59 -3.78 8.70 5.82
C LEU A 59 -3.13 9.77 4.95
N ASP A 60 -3.31 11.04 5.29
CA ASP A 60 -2.67 12.14 4.56
C ASP A 60 -1.15 12.04 4.61
N LEU A 61 -0.60 11.72 5.78
CA LEU A 61 0.84 11.54 5.93
C LEU A 61 1.35 10.35 5.11
N PHE A 62 0.62 9.24 5.13
CA PHE A 62 0.96 8.08 4.32
C PHE A 62 0.98 8.42 2.84
N MET A 63 -0.06 9.08 2.36
CA MET A 63 -0.16 9.45 0.95
C MET A 63 0.93 10.41 0.53
N ARG A 64 1.32 11.34 1.40
CA ARG A 64 2.44 12.26 1.13
C ARG A 64 3.76 11.51 0.96
N ALA A 65 3.96 10.48 1.76
CA ALA A 65 5.21 9.70 1.73
C ALA A 65 5.34 8.90 0.44
N TRP A 66 4.22 8.43 -0.12
CA TRP A 66 4.22 7.46 -1.21
C TRP A 66 3.60 7.96 -2.52
N THR A 67 3.34 9.25 -2.65
CA THR A 67 2.81 9.81 -3.92
C THR A 67 3.61 11.00 -4.45
#